data_b10c865216bcdab7b64fe7e21807e573
#
_entry.id   b10c865216bcdab7b64fe7e21807e573
#
_cell.length_a   1.000
_cell.length_b   1.000
_cell.length_c   1.000
_cell.angle_alpha   90.00
_cell.angle_beta   90.00
_cell.angle_gamma   90.00
#
_symmetry.space_group_name_H-M   'P 1'
#
loop_
_entity.id
_entity.type
_entity.pdbx_description
1 polymer ?
#
loop_
_entity_poly.entity_id
_entity_poly.type
_entity_poly.pdbx_seq_one_letter_code
_entity_poly.pdbx_strand_id
1 'polypeptide(L)'
;MEAGCKRVGKRGRILESAEKHSGACVPRPVASSRPVDNPAAMPRRRSRDHHHVYVVLLSERVWNEPAFRNANPQHDIVKPCLYVGMTGLDPDLRFDRHMAGVQANRFVLKYGVRLMPELYEFYNPMPYEAARDMEVELAIGLREAGYGVWQA
;
A
#
# COMPACT_ATOMS: atom_id res chain seq x y z
N MET A 1 5.08 -19.83 -52.36
CA MET A 1 4.10 -20.91 -52.35
C MET A 1 3.13 -20.58 -51.22
N GLU A 2 2.10 -19.76 -51.44
CA GLU A 2 0.79 -20.09 -51.94
C GLU A 2 0.21 -21.28 -51.18
N ALA A 3 -0.94 -21.32 -50.66
CA ALA A 3 -2.25 -20.68 -50.85
C ALA A 3 -3.08 -21.12 -49.63
N GLY A 4 -4.14 -20.56 -49.23
CA GLY A 4 -5.36 -20.08 -49.81
C GLY A 4 -6.47 -20.37 -48.82
N CYS A 5 -7.20 -19.41 -48.45
CA CYS A 5 -8.56 -19.06 -48.77
C CYS A 5 -9.59 -20.22 -48.76
N LYS A 6 -10.65 -20.05 -47.91
CA LYS A 6 -12.03 -20.01 -48.43
C LYS A 6 -13.06 -19.77 -47.30
N ARG A 7 -13.86 -18.71 -47.52
CA ARG A 7 -15.22 -18.49 -46.97
C ARG A 7 -16.22 -19.48 -47.52
N VAL A 8 -17.32 -19.71 -46.81
CA VAL A 8 -18.75 -19.93 -47.23
C VAL A 8 -19.54 -19.96 -45.92
N GLY A 9 -20.56 -19.21 -45.56
CA GLY A 9 -21.67 -18.60 -46.25
C GLY A 9 -22.88 -19.53 -46.32
N LYS A 10 -23.89 -19.29 -45.43
CA LYS A 10 -25.30 -19.36 -45.83
C LYS A 10 -26.26 -19.17 -44.63
N ARG A 11 -27.00 -18.18 -44.79
CA ARG A 11 -28.37 -17.78 -44.45
C ARG A 11 -29.34 -18.95 -44.29
N GLY A 12 -30.18 -18.88 -43.27
CA GLY A 12 -31.44 -19.63 -43.16
C GLY A 12 -32.42 -18.80 -42.34
N ARG A 13 -33.31 -18.14 -43.07
CA ARG A 13 -34.47 -17.40 -42.56
C ARG A 13 -35.64 -18.35 -42.60
N ILE A 14 -36.36 -18.58 -41.50
CA ILE A 14 -37.69 -19.15 -41.50
C ILE A 14 -38.58 -18.28 -40.61
N LEU A 15 -39.65 -17.80 -41.22
CA LEU A 15 -40.77 -17.06 -40.67
C LEU A 15 -41.85 -18.06 -40.23
N GLU A 16 -42.83 -17.52 -39.46
CA GLU A 16 -44.15 -18.04 -39.07
C GLU A 16 -44.19 -18.75 -37.73
N SER A 17 -45.15 -18.53 -36.89
CA SER A 17 -46.49 -17.97 -37.00
C SER A 17 -46.98 -17.40 -35.66
N ALA A 18 -47.90 -16.48 -35.77
CA ALA A 18 -48.65 -15.88 -34.68
C ALA A 18 -49.64 -16.88 -34.07
N GLU A 19 -49.72 -16.91 -32.74
CA GLU A 19 -50.95 -17.31 -32.05
C GLU A 19 -51.26 -16.32 -30.92
N LYS A 20 -52.43 -15.68 -31.13
CA LYS A 20 -53.11 -14.83 -30.17
C LYS A 20 -53.71 -15.71 -29.08
N HIS A 21 -53.36 -15.48 -27.81
CA HIS A 21 -54.20 -15.87 -26.69
C HIS A 21 -54.42 -14.68 -25.76
N SER A 22 -55.68 -14.42 -25.70
CA SER A 22 -56.45 -13.48 -24.92
C SER A 22 -56.23 -13.60 -23.41
N GLY A 23 -56.05 -12.47 -22.74
CA GLY A 23 -56.73 -12.15 -21.51
C GLY A 23 -56.29 -12.85 -20.22
N ALA A 24 -55.54 -12.17 -19.40
CA ALA A 24 -55.81 -12.11 -17.97
C ALA A 24 -55.08 -10.87 -17.38
N CYS A 25 -55.89 -9.90 -17.04
CA CYS A 25 -55.45 -8.74 -16.26
C CYS A 25 -55.13 -9.22 -14.84
N VAL A 26 -53.85 -9.38 -14.53
CA VAL A 26 -53.40 -9.63 -13.16
C VAL A 26 -53.06 -8.29 -12.54
N PRO A 27 -53.71 -7.88 -11.44
CA PRO A 27 -53.34 -6.65 -10.78
C PRO A 27 -51.92 -6.76 -10.19
N ARG A 28 -51.06 -5.85 -10.59
CA ARG A 28 -49.72 -5.71 -10.04
C ARG A 28 -49.82 -5.35 -8.54
N PRO A 29 -49.17 -6.09 -7.63
CA PRO A 29 -49.04 -5.62 -6.27
C PRO A 29 -48.12 -4.39 -6.26
N VAL A 30 -48.65 -3.25 -5.91
CA VAL A 30 -47.92 -2.04 -5.56
C VAL A 30 -47.23 -2.29 -4.22
N ALA A 31 -46.10 -2.93 -4.24
CA ALA A 31 -45.22 -2.97 -3.09
C ALA A 31 -44.43 -1.65 -3.07
N SER A 32 -45.04 -0.65 -2.51
CA SER A 32 -44.35 0.55 -2.02
C SER A 32 -43.57 0.16 -0.77
N SER A 33 -42.44 -0.46 -0.96
CA SER A 33 -41.42 -0.54 0.07
C SER A 33 -40.53 0.68 -0.06
N ARG A 34 -40.88 1.72 0.70
CA ARG A 34 -39.94 2.80 1.03
C ARG A 34 -38.72 2.13 1.64
N PRO A 35 -37.48 2.47 1.21
CA PRO A 35 -36.33 2.06 1.95
C PRO A 35 -36.45 2.63 3.36
N VAL A 36 -36.50 1.75 4.35
CA VAL A 36 -36.40 2.13 5.75
C VAL A 36 -35.02 2.76 5.90
N ASP A 37 -35.00 4.10 6.01
CA ASP A 37 -33.84 4.82 6.47
C ASP A 37 -33.41 4.19 7.80
N ASN A 38 -32.35 3.43 7.76
CA ASN A 38 -31.73 2.89 8.95
C ASN A 38 -30.92 4.03 9.61
N PRO A 39 -31.41 4.68 10.67
CA PRO A 39 -30.74 5.81 11.32
C PRO A 39 -29.47 5.38 12.09
N ALA A 40 -29.09 4.11 12.02
CA ALA A 40 -27.95 3.55 12.75
C ALA A 40 -26.72 3.29 11.88
N ALA A 41 -26.71 3.72 10.62
CA ALA A 41 -25.47 3.78 9.87
C ALA A 41 -24.67 5.00 10.36
N MET A 42 -24.03 4.87 11.51
CA MET A 42 -22.98 5.79 11.91
C MET A 42 -22.01 5.91 10.72
N PRO A 43 -21.65 7.15 10.29
CA PRO A 43 -20.61 7.29 9.28
C PRO A 43 -19.39 6.56 9.81
N ARG A 44 -18.94 5.53 9.09
CA ARG A 44 -17.67 4.86 9.39
C ARG A 44 -16.65 5.98 9.45
N ARG A 45 -16.20 6.34 10.64
CA ARG A 45 -15.04 7.20 10.84
C ARG A 45 -13.95 6.58 9.96
N ARG A 46 -13.58 7.27 8.90
CA ARG A 46 -12.37 6.89 8.13
C ARG A 46 -11.30 6.72 9.18
N SER A 47 -10.75 5.52 9.28
CA SER A 47 -9.72 5.26 10.25
C SER A 47 -8.64 6.31 10.00
N ARG A 48 -8.29 7.06 11.03
CA ARG A 48 -7.20 8.04 10.95
C ARG A 48 -5.84 7.33 10.88
N ASP A 49 -5.90 6.02 10.97
CA ASP A 49 -4.75 5.12 11.04
C ASP A 49 -4.35 4.73 9.62
N HIS A 50 -3.58 5.61 8.98
CA HIS A 50 -3.06 5.39 7.62
C HIS A 50 -1.58 5.78 7.50
N HIS A 51 -0.94 6.08 8.63
CA HIS A 51 0.49 6.33 8.68
C HIS A 51 1.24 5.06 9.10
N HIS A 52 2.44 4.97 8.62
CA HIS A 52 3.32 3.82 8.81
C HIS A 52 4.70 4.30 9.23
N VAL A 53 5.32 3.58 10.16
CA VAL A 53 6.76 3.61 10.31
C VAL A 53 7.37 2.55 9.40
N TYR A 54 8.60 2.75 8.99
CA TYR A 54 9.33 1.79 8.17
C TYR A 54 10.82 1.85 8.44
N VAL A 55 11.47 0.73 8.24
CA VAL A 55 12.92 0.58 8.42
C VAL A 55 13.52 0.08 7.12
N VAL A 56 14.59 0.73 6.68
CA VAL A 56 15.36 0.35 5.49
C VAL A 56 16.73 -0.12 5.91
N LEU A 57 17.14 -1.27 5.42
CA LEU A 57 18.52 -1.74 5.51
C LEU A 57 19.39 -0.85 4.62
N LEU A 58 20.46 -0.31 5.19
CA LEU A 58 21.47 0.45 4.46
C LEU A 58 22.71 -0.42 4.22
N SER A 59 23.36 -0.19 3.08
CA SER A 59 24.67 -0.78 2.80
C SER A 59 25.69 -0.29 3.83
N GLU A 60 26.61 -1.16 4.23
CA GLU A 60 27.72 -0.86 5.15
C GLU A 60 28.55 0.36 4.71
N ARG A 61 28.55 0.66 3.40
CA ARG A 61 29.22 1.85 2.85
C ARG A 61 28.72 3.17 3.44
N VAL A 62 27.52 3.19 4.05
CA VAL A 62 27.01 4.39 4.74
C VAL A 62 27.92 4.79 5.90
N TRP A 63 28.68 3.86 6.46
CA TRP A 63 29.65 4.10 7.51
C TRP A 63 30.79 5.03 7.08
N ASN A 64 31.02 5.20 5.79
CA ASN A 64 31.99 6.15 5.26
C ASN A 64 31.52 7.62 5.37
N GLU A 65 30.23 7.86 5.62
CA GLU A 65 29.67 9.18 5.83
C GLU A 65 29.95 9.69 7.26
N PRO A 66 30.69 10.79 7.44
CA PRO A 66 31.00 11.30 8.77
C PRO A 66 29.74 11.62 9.60
N ALA A 67 28.70 12.16 8.94
CA ALA A 67 27.46 12.49 9.62
C ALA A 67 26.77 11.24 10.21
N PHE A 68 26.81 10.10 9.50
CA PHE A 68 26.25 8.84 9.97
C PHE A 68 27.05 8.31 11.19
N ARG A 69 28.38 8.30 11.10
CA ARG A 69 29.24 7.88 12.23
C ARG A 69 29.03 8.72 13.48
N ASN A 70 28.99 10.04 13.31
CA ASN A 70 28.80 10.96 14.43
C ASN A 70 27.45 10.77 15.13
N ALA A 71 26.42 10.36 14.39
CA ALA A 71 25.11 10.05 14.95
C ALA A 71 25.04 8.69 15.65
N ASN A 72 26.04 7.82 15.47
CA ASN A 72 26.01 6.43 15.95
C ASN A 72 27.32 6.03 16.64
N PRO A 73 27.78 6.74 17.68
CA PRO A 73 29.03 6.42 18.37
C PRO A 73 29.00 5.05 19.09
N GLN A 74 27.79 4.55 19.39
CA GLN A 74 27.55 3.27 20.07
C GLN A 74 27.37 2.09 19.11
N HIS A 75 27.53 2.28 17.80
CA HIS A 75 27.27 1.26 16.80
C HIS A 75 28.15 0.02 16.99
N ASP A 76 27.53 -1.13 17.10
CA ASP A 76 28.21 -2.42 17.04
C ASP A 76 28.45 -2.83 15.57
N ILE A 77 29.71 -2.95 15.17
CA ILE A 77 30.09 -3.24 13.79
C ILE A 77 29.54 -4.56 13.24
N VAL A 78 29.11 -5.47 14.12
CA VAL A 78 28.47 -6.73 13.71
C VAL A 78 27.01 -6.50 13.29
N LYS A 79 26.41 -5.39 13.71
CA LYS A 79 25.01 -5.06 13.42
C LYS A 79 24.88 -4.19 12.18
N PRO A 80 23.81 -4.39 11.39
CA PRO A 80 23.61 -3.61 10.18
C PRO A 80 23.31 -2.13 10.44
N CYS A 81 23.51 -1.33 9.41
CA CYS A 81 23.11 0.07 9.38
C CYS A 81 21.68 0.17 8.84
N LEU A 82 20.86 1.01 9.48
CA LEU A 82 19.44 1.14 9.23
C LEU A 82 19.05 2.61 9.02
N TYR A 83 17.96 2.81 8.30
CA TYR A 83 17.24 4.06 8.25
C TYR A 83 15.84 3.86 8.80
N VAL A 84 15.38 4.75 9.66
CA VAL A 84 14.03 4.76 10.21
C VAL A 84 13.31 6.01 9.71
N GLY A 85 12.08 5.85 9.28
CA GLY A 85 11.24 6.95 8.83
C GLY A 85 9.75 6.64 8.97
N MET A 86 8.92 7.66 8.78
CA MET A 86 7.47 7.51 8.74
C MET A 86 6.90 7.96 7.39
N THR A 87 5.70 7.51 7.07
CA THR A 87 5.02 7.82 5.81
C THR A 87 3.50 7.71 5.94
N GLY A 88 2.76 8.51 5.16
CA GLY A 88 1.32 8.32 4.93
C GLY A 88 1.03 7.43 3.72
N LEU A 89 2.05 6.84 3.12
CA LEU A 89 1.94 5.89 2.03
C LEU A 89 2.22 4.48 2.54
N ASP A 90 1.93 3.50 1.71
CA ASP A 90 2.44 2.15 1.91
C ASP A 90 3.99 2.16 1.95
N PRO A 91 4.64 1.43 2.89
CA PRO A 91 6.10 1.40 3.02
C PRO A 91 6.83 0.99 1.74
N ASP A 92 6.31 0.02 0.98
CA ASP A 92 6.93 -0.42 -0.27
C ASP A 92 6.90 0.70 -1.31
N LEU A 93 5.74 1.36 -1.47
CA LEU A 93 5.61 2.51 -2.36
C LEU A 93 6.52 3.68 -1.93
N ARG A 94 6.68 3.87 -0.63
CA ARG A 94 7.58 4.90 -0.10
C ARG A 94 9.03 4.58 -0.41
N PHE A 95 9.43 3.32 -0.26
CA PHE A 95 10.77 2.86 -0.59
C PHE A 95 11.05 3.01 -2.09
N ASP A 96 10.13 2.62 -2.95
CA ASP A 96 10.25 2.82 -4.41
C ASP A 96 10.46 4.29 -4.78
N ARG A 97 9.73 5.20 -4.13
CA ARG A 97 9.91 6.64 -4.31
C ARG A 97 11.29 7.12 -3.87
N HIS A 98 11.82 6.56 -2.78
CA HIS A 98 13.18 6.86 -2.36
C HIS A 98 14.19 6.43 -3.43
N MET A 99 14.06 5.23 -3.97
CA MET A 99 14.94 4.70 -5.01
C MET A 99 14.83 5.47 -6.32
N ALA A 100 13.62 5.99 -6.62
CA ALA A 100 13.38 6.87 -7.77
C ALA A 100 13.83 8.33 -7.55
N GLY A 101 14.32 8.70 -6.37
CA GLY A 101 14.75 10.06 -6.05
C GLY A 101 13.61 11.03 -5.73
N VAL A 102 12.35 10.56 -5.62
CA VAL A 102 11.19 11.40 -5.36
C VAL A 102 11.06 11.68 -3.86
N GLN A 103 11.32 12.92 -3.45
CA GLN A 103 11.35 13.32 -2.04
C GLN A 103 12.22 12.36 -1.20
N ALA A 104 13.32 11.93 -1.77
CA ALA A 104 14.16 10.90 -1.21
C ALA A 104 15.04 11.43 -0.07
N ASN A 105 15.20 10.61 0.97
CA ASN A 105 16.29 10.80 1.91
C ASN A 105 17.61 10.41 1.23
N ARG A 106 18.64 11.22 1.36
CA ARG A 106 19.95 11.03 0.71
C ARG A 106 20.62 9.70 1.06
N PHE A 107 20.43 9.22 2.29
CA PHE A 107 21.03 7.97 2.73
C PHE A 107 20.32 6.78 2.14
N VAL A 108 18.97 6.82 2.08
CA VAL A 108 18.19 5.75 1.44
C VAL A 108 18.46 5.70 -0.05
N LEU A 109 18.46 6.85 -0.73
CA LEU A 109 18.75 6.92 -2.17
C LEU A 109 20.13 6.34 -2.51
N LYS A 110 21.14 6.63 -1.70
CA LYS A 110 22.54 6.24 -1.98
C LYS A 110 22.91 4.87 -1.46
N TYR A 111 22.33 4.45 -0.35
CA TYR A 111 22.74 3.28 0.41
C TYR A 111 21.60 2.31 0.73
N GLY A 112 20.34 2.62 0.38
CA GLY A 112 19.20 1.75 0.61
C GLY A 112 19.33 0.43 -0.13
N VAL A 113 19.06 -0.67 0.57
CA VAL A 113 19.14 -2.04 0.04
C VAL A 113 17.75 -2.67 -0.03
N ARG A 114 17.02 -2.70 1.07
CA ARG A 114 15.68 -3.28 1.17
C ARG A 114 14.97 -2.80 2.44
N LEU A 115 13.67 -2.97 2.47
CA LEU A 115 12.89 -2.84 3.70
C LEU A 115 13.19 -3.99 4.68
N MET A 116 12.95 -3.73 5.97
CA MET A 116 13.09 -4.68 7.08
C MET A 116 11.74 -4.83 7.82
N PRO A 117 10.71 -5.45 7.19
CA PRO A 117 9.35 -5.53 7.76
C PRO A 117 9.32 -6.13 9.16
N GLU A 118 10.21 -7.06 9.43
CA GLU A 118 10.39 -7.74 10.72
C GLU A 118 10.64 -6.80 11.92
N LEU A 119 11.05 -5.55 11.64
CA LEU A 119 11.33 -4.56 12.67
C LEU A 119 10.19 -3.54 12.89
N TYR A 120 9.18 -3.49 12.00
CA TYR A 120 8.18 -2.41 12.08
C TYR A 120 6.75 -2.83 11.72
N GLU A 121 6.53 -3.93 10.99
CA GLU A 121 5.22 -4.26 10.40
C GLU A 121 4.11 -4.35 11.45
N PHE A 122 4.42 -4.88 12.63
CA PHE A 122 3.45 -5.09 13.71
C PHE A 122 2.98 -3.80 14.41
N TYR A 123 3.63 -2.66 14.16
CA TYR A 123 3.17 -1.36 14.65
C TYR A 123 2.14 -0.69 13.73
N ASN A 124 2.15 -1.05 12.47
CA ASN A 124 1.39 -0.39 11.40
C ASN A 124 -0.01 -1.01 11.20
N PRO A 125 -1.01 -0.24 10.72
CA PRO A 125 -1.01 1.22 10.56
C PRO A 125 -1.36 1.95 11.87
N MET A 126 -1.07 3.26 11.94
CA MET A 126 -1.32 4.08 13.12
C MET A 126 -1.70 5.52 12.76
N PRO A 127 -2.23 6.34 13.73
CA PRO A 127 -2.42 7.76 13.55
C PRO A 127 -1.10 8.49 13.30
N TYR A 128 -1.17 9.68 12.65
CA TYR A 128 0.01 10.50 12.34
C TYR A 128 0.89 10.78 13.56
N GLU A 129 0.28 11.22 14.68
CA GLU A 129 1.03 11.55 15.90
C GLU A 129 1.76 10.33 16.47
N ALA A 130 1.07 9.17 16.47
CA ALA A 130 1.67 7.92 16.92
C ALA A 130 2.83 7.47 16.01
N ALA A 131 2.68 7.65 14.69
CA ALA A 131 3.74 7.30 13.74
C ALA A 131 4.99 8.17 13.92
N ARG A 132 4.77 9.46 14.20
CA ARG A 132 5.87 10.40 14.47
C ARG A 132 6.62 10.03 15.75
N ASP A 133 5.89 9.74 16.81
CA ASP A 133 6.50 9.38 18.10
C ASP A 133 7.18 8.00 17.99
N MET A 134 6.54 7.04 17.31
CA MET A 134 7.10 5.70 17.07
C MET A 134 8.38 5.73 16.22
N GLU A 135 8.48 6.62 15.24
CA GLU A 135 9.72 6.80 14.45
C GLU A 135 10.90 7.11 15.36
N VAL A 136 10.69 8.01 16.32
CA VAL A 136 11.73 8.42 17.27
C VAL A 136 12.07 7.28 18.23
N GLU A 137 11.06 6.67 18.84
CA GLU A 137 11.23 5.59 19.81
C GLU A 137 11.91 4.36 19.18
N LEU A 138 11.47 3.99 17.97
CA LEU A 138 12.07 2.89 17.24
C LEU A 138 13.54 3.15 16.90
N ALA A 139 13.86 4.38 16.49
CA ALA A 139 15.25 4.76 16.20
C ALA A 139 16.13 4.72 17.46
N ILE A 140 15.60 5.16 18.60
CA ILE A 140 16.31 5.08 19.90
C ILE A 140 16.54 3.62 20.30
N GLY A 141 15.48 2.81 20.33
CA GLY A 141 15.58 1.40 20.71
C GLY A 141 16.54 0.59 19.83
N LEU A 142 16.55 0.85 18.54
CA LEU A 142 17.50 0.21 17.62
C LEU A 142 18.95 0.67 17.88
N ARG A 143 19.19 1.95 18.20
CA ARG A 143 20.52 2.42 18.60
C ARG A 143 20.99 1.79 19.90
N GLU A 144 20.11 1.70 20.91
CA GLU A 144 20.42 1.05 22.19
C GLU A 144 20.72 -0.44 21.99
N ALA A 145 20.07 -1.06 21.02
CA ALA A 145 20.37 -2.43 20.62
C ALA A 145 21.67 -2.57 19.82
N GLY A 146 22.41 -1.47 19.54
CA GLY A 146 23.71 -1.45 18.87
C GLY A 146 23.65 -1.30 17.36
N TYR A 147 22.48 -1.08 16.76
CA TYR A 147 22.39 -0.80 15.31
C TYR A 147 22.93 0.61 15.00
N GLY A 148 23.49 0.78 13.81
CA GLY A 148 23.73 2.09 13.25
C GLY A 148 22.44 2.64 12.65
N VAL A 149 21.89 3.76 13.16
CA VAL A 149 20.57 4.23 12.73
C VAL A 149 20.63 5.68 12.27
N TRP A 150 20.09 5.93 11.09
CA TRP A 150 19.74 7.26 10.63
C TRP A 150 18.23 7.45 10.69
N GLN A 151 17.78 8.54 11.28
CA GLN A 151 16.37 8.90 11.38
C GLN A 151 16.07 10.07 10.44
N ALA A 152 14.83 10.13 9.92
CA ALA A 152 14.34 11.20 9.05
C ALA A 152 14.26 12.56 9.73
#